data_8cdf9dea8d9529ee6f926a8b61f84a48
#
_entry.id   8cdf9dea8d9529ee6f926a8b61f84a48
#
_cell.length_a   1.000
_cell.length_b   1.000
_cell.length_c   1.000
_cell.angle_alpha   90.00
_cell.angle_beta   90.00
_cell.angle_gamma   90.00
#
_symmetry.space_group_name_H-M   'P 1'
#
loop_
_entity.id
_entity.type
_entity.pdbx_description
1 polymer ?
#
loop_
_entity_poly.entity_id
_entity_poly.type
_entity_poly.pdbx_seq_one_letter_code
_entity_poly.pdbx_strand_id
1 'polypeptide(L)'
;MNEKLVKVCQKLFEEYVSKSSSPLEKKDDFDGRKELLKNITIKEGEVIKCVAPIHTGNWGVTRNGLLVATNLRIFVLFKKGVGGADVHTFYYNKIVSIDYKKTLLTSDLTISTNGDKELTLACFSSDTLANLLRNLMEEATTKKDTLQSTGLNNVVEQLEKLHNLKQSGAISEEEYSILKQKLIKS
;
A
#
# COMPACT_ATOMS: atom_id res chain seq x y z
N MET A 1 -12.14 -15.13 -12.09
CA MET A 1 -11.42 -14.67 -10.87
C MET A 1 -10.12 -15.45 -10.78
N ASN A 2 -9.01 -14.78 -10.43
CA ASN A 2 -7.71 -15.45 -10.32
C ASN A 2 -7.68 -16.30 -9.04
N GLU A 3 -7.74 -17.64 -9.19
CA GLU A 3 -7.78 -18.58 -8.05
C GLU A 3 -6.54 -18.47 -7.14
N LYS A 4 -5.37 -18.18 -7.71
CA LYS A 4 -4.14 -17.98 -6.94
C LYS A 4 -4.25 -16.76 -6.02
N LEU A 5 -4.83 -15.67 -6.53
CA LEU A 5 -5.09 -14.46 -5.76
C LEU A 5 -6.05 -14.74 -4.60
N VAL A 6 -7.14 -15.45 -4.86
CA VAL A 6 -8.13 -15.80 -3.82
C VAL A 6 -7.51 -16.62 -2.72
N LYS A 7 -6.73 -17.67 -3.05
CA LYS A 7 -6.07 -18.52 -2.05
C LYS A 7 -5.08 -17.73 -1.17
N VAL A 8 -4.31 -16.82 -1.77
CA VAL A 8 -3.39 -15.95 -1.01
C VAL A 8 -4.17 -15.04 -0.08
N CYS A 9 -5.22 -14.38 -0.57
CA CYS A 9 -6.06 -13.50 0.23
C CYS A 9 -6.77 -14.24 1.36
N GLN A 10 -7.28 -15.45 1.10
CA GLN A 10 -7.92 -16.27 2.12
C GLN A 10 -6.96 -16.63 3.24
N LYS A 11 -5.76 -17.11 2.92
CA LYS A 11 -4.72 -17.43 3.91
C LYS A 11 -4.40 -16.23 4.80
N LEU A 12 -4.18 -15.05 4.20
CA LEU A 12 -3.86 -13.83 4.95
C LEU A 12 -5.03 -13.32 5.78
N PHE A 13 -6.26 -13.48 5.30
CA PHE A 13 -7.47 -13.17 6.04
C PHE A 13 -7.60 -14.05 7.28
N GLU A 14 -7.48 -15.36 7.11
CA GLU A 14 -7.54 -16.33 8.22
C GLU A 14 -6.43 -16.08 9.25
N GLU A 15 -5.22 -15.76 8.78
CA GLU A 15 -4.11 -15.40 9.64
C GLU A 15 -4.38 -14.11 10.44
N TYR A 16 -4.94 -13.08 9.81
CA TYR A 16 -5.32 -11.84 10.48
C TYR A 16 -6.41 -12.09 11.53
N VAL A 17 -7.49 -12.74 11.16
CA VAL A 17 -8.64 -13.05 12.02
C VAL A 17 -8.22 -13.93 13.21
N SER A 18 -7.33 -14.89 13.02
CA SER A 18 -6.85 -15.77 14.09
C SER A 18 -6.09 -15.02 15.19
N LYS A 19 -5.39 -13.93 14.81
CA LYS A 19 -4.62 -13.06 15.73
C LYS A 19 -5.49 -11.99 16.41
N SER A 20 -6.73 -11.81 15.96
CA SER A 20 -7.63 -10.82 16.53
C SER A 20 -7.99 -11.14 17.98
N SER A 21 -8.00 -10.11 18.81
CA SER A 21 -8.53 -10.20 20.19
C SER A 21 -10.06 -10.13 20.24
N SER A 22 -10.73 -9.73 19.16
CA SER A 22 -12.17 -9.58 19.09
C SER A 22 -12.88 -10.90 18.78
N PRO A 23 -13.80 -11.38 19.64
CA PRO A 23 -14.62 -12.55 19.33
C PRO A 23 -15.54 -12.36 18.12
N LEU A 24 -15.92 -11.11 17.82
CA LEU A 24 -16.77 -10.78 16.67
C LEU A 24 -15.99 -10.89 15.38
N GLU A 25 -14.75 -10.40 15.33
CA GLU A 25 -13.88 -10.50 14.17
C GLU A 25 -13.50 -11.95 13.85
N LYS A 26 -13.36 -12.80 14.88
CA LYS A 26 -13.12 -14.25 14.72
C LYS A 26 -14.27 -15.01 14.07
N LYS A 27 -15.46 -14.41 14.02
CA LYS A 27 -16.63 -14.97 13.32
C LYS A 27 -16.78 -14.45 11.89
N ASP A 28 -15.91 -13.54 11.49
CA ASP A 28 -15.93 -13.01 10.13
C ASP A 28 -15.60 -14.09 9.10
N ASP A 29 -16.32 -14.05 7.99
CA ASP A 29 -16.26 -15.05 6.92
C ASP A 29 -15.65 -14.44 5.64
N PHE A 30 -14.63 -15.12 5.11
CA PHE A 30 -14.00 -14.74 3.86
C PHE A 30 -14.88 -15.02 2.65
N ASP A 31 -15.67 -16.10 2.68
CA ASP A 31 -16.49 -16.51 1.54
C ASP A 31 -17.52 -15.46 1.14
N GLY A 32 -18.11 -14.78 2.10
CA GLY A 32 -19.01 -13.64 1.87
C GLY A 32 -18.34 -12.42 1.23
N ARG A 33 -17.01 -12.35 1.23
CA ARG A 33 -16.20 -11.20 0.77
C ARG A 33 -15.33 -11.49 -0.45
N LYS A 34 -15.03 -12.75 -0.76
CA LYS A 34 -14.10 -13.14 -1.85
C LYS A 34 -14.47 -12.56 -3.21
N GLU A 35 -15.77 -12.37 -3.48
CA GLU A 35 -16.24 -11.78 -4.73
C GLU A 35 -15.76 -10.32 -4.93
N LEU A 36 -15.44 -9.60 -3.85
CA LEU A 36 -14.91 -8.24 -3.92
C LEU A 36 -13.55 -8.21 -4.63
N LEU A 37 -12.76 -9.27 -4.54
CA LEU A 37 -11.43 -9.38 -5.16
C LEU A 37 -11.46 -9.35 -6.69
N LYS A 38 -12.63 -9.53 -7.32
CA LYS A 38 -12.79 -9.35 -8.77
C LYS A 38 -12.55 -7.90 -9.23
N ASN A 39 -12.67 -6.96 -8.31
CA ASN A 39 -12.63 -5.52 -8.59
C ASN A 39 -11.23 -4.91 -8.41
N ILE A 40 -10.21 -5.72 -8.09
CA ILE A 40 -8.83 -5.26 -7.97
C ILE A 40 -7.91 -6.04 -8.91
N THR A 41 -6.86 -5.35 -9.37
CA THR A 41 -5.78 -5.95 -10.16
C THR A 41 -4.47 -5.73 -9.42
N ILE A 42 -3.77 -6.79 -9.15
CA ILE A 42 -2.43 -6.78 -8.54
C ILE A 42 -1.41 -6.66 -9.68
N LYS A 43 -0.51 -5.68 -9.60
CA LYS A 43 0.53 -5.44 -10.60
C LYS A 43 1.66 -6.45 -10.49
N GLU A 44 2.47 -6.55 -11.53
CA GLU A 44 3.73 -7.32 -11.46
C GLU A 44 4.64 -6.75 -10.35
N GLY A 45 5.23 -7.62 -9.54
CA GLY A 45 6.02 -7.23 -8.36
C GLY A 45 5.21 -6.71 -7.16
N GLU A 46 3.89 -6.57 -7.29
CA GLU A 46 3.03 -6.18 -6.17
C GLU A 46 2.69 -7.42 -5.31
N VAL A 47 3.01 -7.35 -4.02
CA VAL A 47 2.84 -8.44 -3.06
C VAL A 47 1.80 -8.07 -2.01
N ILE A 48 0.79 -8.91 -1.81
CA ILE A 48 -0.21 -8.74 -0.77
C ILE A 48 0.43 -9.04 0.59
N LYS A 49 0.26 -8.14 1.55
CA LYS A 49 0.83 -8.21 2.89
C LYS A 49 -0.20 -8.47 3.99
N CYS A 50 -1.43 -7.97 3.80
CA CYS A 50 -2.51 -8.13 4.76
C CYS A 50 -3.85 -8.16 4.06
N VAL A 51 -4.77 -8.95 4.58
CA VAL A 51 -6.18 -8.95 4.22
C VAL A 51 -6.99 -8.96 5.51
N ALA A 52 -7.84 -7.94 5.70
CA ALA A 52 -8.61 -7.77 6.93
C ALA A 52 -10.09 -7.52 6.63
N PRO A 53 -11.02 -8.04 7.45
CA PRO A 53 -12.42 -7.66 7.40
C PRO A 53 -12.59 -6.21 7.85
N ILE A 54 -13.44 -5.48 7.15
CA ILE A 54 -13.84 -4.12 7.50
C ILE A 54 -15.35 -3.95 7.34
N HIS A 55 -15.86 -2.92 7.99
CA HIS A 55 -17.28 -2.59 7.95
C HIS A 55 -17.47 -1.08 7.73
N THR A 56 -18.61 -0.65 7.18
CA THR A 56 -18.97 0.77 7.20
C THR A 56 -19.63 1.08 8.54
N GLY A 57 -19.13 2.12 9.23
CA GLY A 57 -19.56 2.48 10.56
C GLY A 57 -20.68 3.50 10.63
N ASN A 58 -21.86 3.26 10.07
CA ASN A 58 -23.03 4.09 10.36
C ASN A 58 -24.19 3.23 10.88
N TRP A 59 -24.81 3.70 11.98
CA TRP A 59 -25.99 3.12 12.59
C TRP A 59 -27.09 2.91 11.54
N GLY A 60 -27.35 1.66 11.16
CA GLY A 60 -28.46 1.26 10.31
C GLY A 60 -28.14 0.47 9.05
N VAL A 61 -26.98 0.68 8.40
CA VAL A 61 -26.57 -0.10 7.22
C VAL A 61 -25.11 -0.48 7.33
N THR A 62 -24.83 -1.62 7.94
CA THR A 62 -23.47 -2.18 7.97
C THR A 62 -23.18 -2.86 6.65
N ARG A 63 -22.25 -2.35 5.88
CA ARG A 63 -21.74 -3.02 4.69
C ARG A 63 -20.48 -3.79 5.07
N ASN A 64 -20.48 -5.08 4.78
CA ASN A 64 -19.27 -5.89 4.90
C ASN A 64 -18.30 -5.54 3.79
N GLY A 65 -17.06 -5.33 4.16
CA GLY A 65 -15.98 -4.98 3.25
C GLY A 65 -14.72 -5.80 3.49
N LEU A 66 -13.74 -5.55 2.64
CA LEU A 66 -12.44 -6.16 2.68
C LEU A 66 -11.37 -5.09 2.50
N LEU A 67 -10.39 -5.04 3.39
CA LEU A 67 -9.17 -4.27 3.21
C LEU A 67 -8.08 -5.22 2.71
N VAL A 68 -7.41 -4.83 1.63
CA VAL A 68 -6.26 -5.56 1.07
C VAL A 68 -5.08 -4.60 1.01
N ALA A 69 -4.08 -4.82 1.85
CA ALA A 69 -2.85 -4.04 1.85
C ALA A 69 -1.75 -4.79 1.11
N THR A 70 -1.06 -4.10 0.22
CA THR A 70 0.07 -4.62 -0.55
C THR A 70 1.36 -3.90 -0.12
N ASN A 71 2.47 -4.18 -0.77
CA ASN A 71 3.71 -3.41 -0.60
C ASN A 71 3.68 -2.02 -1.28
N LEU A 72 2.61 -1.68 -2.04
CA LEU A 72 2.52 -0.42 -2.80
C LEU A 72 1.34 0.45 -2.39
N ARG A 73 0.22 -0.15 -1.97
CA ARG A 73 -1.06 0.54 -1.77
C ARG A 73 -2.03 -0.28 -0.92
N ILE A 74 -3.08 0.41 -0.47
CA ILE A 74 -4.20 -0.19 0.25
C ILE A 74 -5.44 -0.13 -0.64
N PHE A 75 -6.13 -1.24 -0.78
CA PHE A 75 -7.47 -1.32 -1.36
C PHE A 75 -8.49 -1.46 -0.24
N VAL A 76 -9.55 -0.69 -0.32
CA VAL A 76 -10.72 -0.77 0.54
C VAL A 76 -11.92 -1.06 -0.33
N LEU A 77 -12.57 -2.16 -0.07
CA LEU A 77 -13.62 -2.75 -0.91
C LEU A 77 -14.89 -2.91 -0.10
N PHE A 78 -16.01 -2.38 -0.57
CA PHE A 78 -17.32 -2.58 0.03
C PHE A 78 -18.31 -3.15 -0.98
N LYS A 79 -19.16 -4.08 -0.54
CA LYS A 79 -20.23 -4.63 -1.36
C LYS A 79 -21.32 -3.58 -1.57
N LYS A 80 -21.73 -3.36 -2.82
CA LYS A 80 -22.93 -2.58 -3.15
C LYS A 80 -24.20 -3.41 -3.03
N GLY A 81 -25.33 -2.77 -2.73
CA GLY A 81 -26.61 -3.45 -2.51
C GLY A 81 -27.12 -4.24 -3.72
N VAL A 82 -26.93 -3.72 -4.93
CA VAL A 82 -27.40 -4.34 -6.19
C VAL A 82 -26.20 -4.56 -7.11
N GLY A 83 -25.38 -5.58 -6.79
CA GLY A 83 -24.21 -5.94 -7.58
C GLY A 83 -23.05 -4.93 -7.53
N GLY A 84 -21.84 -5.38 -7.81
CA GLY A 84 -20.64 -4.53 -7.86
C GLY A 84 -20.01 -4.26 -6.49
N ALA A 85 -18.98 -3.40 -6.51
CA ALA A 85 -18.26 -2.99 -5.31
C ALA A 85 -17.90 -1.51 -5.38
N ASP A 86 -17.82 -0.86 -4.21
CA ASP A 86 -17.11 0.40 -4.04
C ASP A 86 -15.65 0.07 -3.78
N VAL A 87 -14.75 0.62 -4.59
CA VAL A 87 -13.31 0.39 -4.48
C VAL A 87 -12.61 1.71 -4.24
N HIS A 88 -11.93 1.81 -3.10
CA HIS A 88 -11.05 2.92 -2.78
C HIS A 88 -9.62 2.42 -2.80
N THR A 89 -8.73 3.17 -3.47
CA THR A 89 -7.30 2.84 -3.54
C THR A 89 -6.50 3.98 -2.93
N PHE A 90 -5.61 3.64 -2.00
CA PHE A 90 -4.72 4.56 -1.30
C PHE A 90 -3.28 4.14 -1.55
N TYR A 91 -2.52 4.94 -2.29
CA TYR A 91 -1.08 4.75 -2.46
C TYR A 91 -0.34 5.31 -1.24
N TYR A 92 0.63 4.57 -0.70
CA TYR A 92 1.35 4.97 0.52
C TYR A 92 1.96 6.36 0.42
N ASN A 93 2.51 6.73 -0.74
CA ASN A 93 3.10 8.05 -0.98
C ASN A 93 2.08 9.21 -1.06
N LYS A 94 0.79 8.93 -0.95
CA LYS A 94 -0.30 9.90 -0.91
C LYS A 94 -1.01 9.93 0.44
N ILE A 95 -0.74 8.97 1.31
CA ILE A 95 -1.31 8.91 2.66
C ILE A 95 -0.55 9.90 3.54
N VAL A 96 -1.30 10.73 4.27
CA VAL A 96 -0.79 11.68 5.28
C VAL A 96 -0.84 11.06 6.66
N SER A 97 -1.97 10.42 6.98
CA SER A 97 -2.14 9.77 8.28
C SER A 97 -3.00 8.51 8.18
N ILE A 98 -2.73 7.61 9.11
CA ILE A 98 -3.56 6.43 9.40
C ILE A 98 -3.83 6.48 10.90
N ASP A 99 -5.06 6.84 11.27
CA ASP A 99 -5.46 7.04 12.63
C ASP A 99 -6.50 6.02 13.06
N TYR A 100 -6.56 5.72 14.34
CA TYR A 100 -7.62 4.89 14.89
C TYR A 100 -8.22 5.52 16.14
N LYS A 101 -9.52 5.32 16.30
CA LYS A 101 -10.26 5.73 17.49
C LYS A 101 -10.99 4.52 18.04
N LYS A 102 -10.67 4.16 19.28
CA LYS A 102 -11.34 3.08 20.00
C LYS A 102 -12.50 3.68 20.81
N THR A 103 -13.70 3.15 20.59
CA THR A 103 -14.88 3.46 21.39
C THR A 103 -15.29 2.24 22.22
N LEU A 104 -16.31 2.38 23.05
CA LEU A 104 -16.76 1.30 23.90
C LEU A 104 -17.30 0.08 23.11
N LEU A 105 -17.90 0.34 21.95
CA LEU A 105 -18.60 -0.67 21.14
C LEU A 105 -17.99 -0.90 19.75
N THR A 106 -17.26 0.09 19.22
CA THR A 106 -16.68 0.05 17.88
C THR A 106 -15.27 0.62 17.89
N SER A 107 -14.54 0.34 16.88
CA SER A 107 -13.25 0.96 16.63
C SER A 107 -13.21 1.45 15.20
N ASP A 108 -12.84 2.70 15.03
CA ASP A 108 -12.76 3.35 13.71
C ASP A 108 -11.30 3.48 13.28
N LEU A 109 -11.04 3.18 12.03
CA LEU A 109 -9.77 3.42 11.34
C LEU A 109 -9.99 4.48 10.28
N THR A 110 -9.21 5.55 10.31
CA THR A 110 -9.28 6.64 9.34
C THR A 110 -7.99 6.70 8.53
N ILE A 111 -8.14 6.74 7.20
CA ILE A 111 -7.04 6.93 6.24
C ILE A 111 -7.24 8.28 5.58
N SER A 112 -6.28 9.21 5.74
CA SER A 112 -6.32 10.55 5.16
C SER A 112 -5.21 10.72 4.11
N THR A 113 -5.48 11.46 3.04
CA THR A 113 -4.53 11.69 1.94
C THR A 113 -4.32 13.18 1.65
N ASN A 114 -3.25 13.51 0.92
CA ASN A 114 -2.89 14.87 0.50
C ASN A 114 -3.94 15.58 -0.40
N GLY A 115 -5.02 14.94 -0.79
CA GLY A 115 -6.03 15.47 -1.71
C GLY A 115 -7.43 15.49 -1.11
N ASP A 116 -7.57 15.83 0.17
CA ASP A 116 -8.85 15.90 0.92
C ASP A 116 -9.67 14.60 0.91
N LYS A 117 -9.07 13.50 0.44
CA LYS A 117 -9.72 12.20 0.50
C LYS A 117 -9.48 11.58 1.86
N GLU A 118 -10.55 11.46 2.60
CA GLU A 118 -10.58 10.77 3.89
C GLU A 118 -11.58 9.61 3.83
N LEU A 119 -11.22 8.50 4.45
CA LEU A 119 -12.10 7.35 4.56
C LEU A 119 -12.02 6.76 5.96
N THR A 120 -13.14 6.77 6.66
CA THR A 120 -13.28 6.12 7.98
C THR A 120 -13.96 4.76 7.82
N LEU A 121 -13.37 3.76 8.42
CA LEU A 121 -13.75 2.35 8.40
C LEU A 121 -14.00 1.88 9.82
N ALA A 122 -15.03 1.08 10.03
CA ALA A 122 -15.17 0.33 11.27
C ALA A 122 -14.43 -1.01 11.16
N CYS A 123 -13.63 -1.33 12.16
CA CYS A 123 -12.98 -2.63 12.31
C CYS A 123 -12.82 -2.96 13.81
N PHE A 124 -12.84 -4.22 14.16
CA PHE A 124 -12.80 -4.62 15.57
C PHE A 124 -11.40 -4.52 16.19
N SER A 125 -10.36 -4.67 15.40
CA SER A 125 -8.94 -4.58 15.82
C SER A 125 -8.24 -3.40 15.14
N SER A 126 -8.82 -2.20 15.28
CA SER A 126 -8.34 -0.98 14.59
C SER A 126 -6.91 -0.59 14.94
N ASP A 127 -6.49 -0.79 16.19
CA ASP A 127 -5.15 -0.56 16.70
C ASP A 127 -4.11 -1.46 15.99
N THR A 128 -4.39 -2.76 15.94
CA THR A 128 -3.54 -3.75 15.28
C THR A 128 -3.44 -3.47 13.78
N LEU A 129 -4.58 -3.19 13.13
CA LEU A 129 -4.62 -2.89 11.70
C LEU A 129 -3.92 -1.56 11.39
N ALA A 130 -4.16 -0.50 12.17
CA ALA A 130 -3.50 0.79 12.00
C ALA A 130 -1.98 0.69 12.11
N ASN A 131 -1.47 -0.01 13.13
CA ASN A 131 -0.04 -0.21 13.31
C ASN A 131 0.59 -1.00 12.15
N LEU A 132 -0.09 -2.06 11.69
CA LEU A 132 0.36 -2.83 10.53
C LEU A 132 0.42 -1.97 9.27
N LEU A 133 -0.61 -1.16 8.99
CA LEU A 133 -0.64 -0.28 7.82
C LEU A 133 0.40 0.84 7.89
N ARG A 134 0.67 1.41 9.09
CA ARG A 134 1.75 2.39 9.30
C ARG A 134 3.12 1.78 9.00
N ASN A 135 3.40 0.57 9.51
CA ASN A 135 4.64 -0.13 9.22
C ASN A 135 4.83 -0.37 7.72
N LEU A 136 3.77 -0.78 7.01
CA LEU A 136 3.82 -0.95 5.55
C LEU A 136 4.05 0.37 4.81
N MET A 137 3.49 1.47 5.31
CA MET A 137 3.71 2.81 4.78
C MET A 137 5.16 3.25 4.98
N GLU A 138 5.74 3.03 6.14
CA GLU A 138 7.15 3.30 6.45
C GLU A 138 8.10 2.47 5.58
N GLU A 139 7.85 1.16 5.44
CA GLU A 139 8.63 0.29 4.54
C GLU A 139 8.58 0.78 3.08
N ALA A 140 7.42 1.23 2.60
CA ALA A 140 7.25 1.68 1.23
C ALA A 140 7.95 3.03 0.97
N THR A 141 7.97 3.95 1.97
CA THR A 141 8.66 5.24 1.88
C THR A 141 10.17 5.07 1.97
N THR A 142 10.66 4.29 2.93
CA THR A 142 12.10 4.03 3.12
C THR A 142 12.74 3.39 1.88
N LYS A 143 12.07 2.42 1.28
CA LYS A 143 12.56 1.79 0.03
C LYS A 143 12.67 2.79 -1.12
N LYS A 144 11.75 3.75 -1.21
CA LYS A 144 11.78 4.78 -2.24
C LYS A 144 12.96 5.74 -2.02
N ASP A 145 13.19 6.15 -0.78
CA ASP A 145 14.29 7.06 -0.42
C ASP A 145 15.65 6.40 -0.65
N THR A 146 15.77 5.11 -0.31
CA THR A 146 16.98 4.33 -0.59
C THR A 146 17.25 4.19 -2.10
N LEU A 147 16.22 3.92 -2.90
CA LEU A 147 16.36 3.83 -4.35
C LEU A 147 16.70 5.19 -5.00
N GLN A 148 16.11 6.28 -4.49
CA GLN A 148 16.43 7.63 -4.97
C GLN A 148 17.85 8.07 -4.54
N SER A 149 18.26 7.81 -3.30
CA SER A 149 19.61 8.12 -2.83
C SER A 149 20.67 7.28 -3.55
N THR A 150 20.40 6.00 -3.78
CA THR A 150 21.33 5.12 -4.55
C THR A 150 21.43 5.56 -6.01
N GLY A 151 20.33 5.98 -6.64
CA GLY A 151 20.33 6.51 -8.01
C GLY A 151 21.11 7.81 -8.14
N LEU A 152 20.88 8.77 -7.23
CA LEU A 152 21.62 10.03 -7.20
C LEU A 152 23.11 9.85 -6.88
N ASN A 153 23.45 9.01 -5.91
CA ASN A 153 24.83 8.69 -5.58
C ASN A 153 25.57 8.03 -6.75
N ASN A 154 24.89 7.13 -7.47
CA ASN A 154 25.45 6.49 -8.67
C ASN A 154 25.72 7.52 -9.79
N VAL A 155 24.81 8.46 -10.04
CA VAL A 155 25.02 9.52 -11.04
C VAL A 155 26.15 10.47 -10.64
N VAL A 156 26.24 10.85 -9.36
CA VAL A 156 27.33 11.69 -8.86
C VAL A 156 28.67 10.98 -9.00
N GLU A 157 28.78 9.73 -8.59
CA GLU A 157 30.02 8.93 -8.74
C GLU A 157 30.42 8.75 -10.20
N GLN A 158 29.47 8.55 -11.11
CA GLN A 158 29.75 8.47 -12.54
C GLN A 158 30.19 9.82 -13.14
N LEU A 159 29.64 10.93 -12.67
CA LEU A 159 30.09 12.28 -13.06
C LEU A 159 31.51 12.59 -12.56
N GLU A 160 31.87 12.18 -11.35
CA GLU A 160 33.23 12.31 -10.83
C GLU A 160 34.23 11.46 -11.65
N LYS A 161 33.91 10.21 -11.97
CA LYS A 161 34.72 9.37 -12.85
C LYS A 161 34.91 9.98 -14.22
N LEU A 162 33.87 10.52 -14.81
CA LEU A 162 33.91 11.23 -16.10
C LEU A 162 34.82 12.47 -16.04
N HIS A 163 34.73 13.23 -14.95
CA HIS A 163 35.59 14.40 -14.74
C HIS A 163 37.08 14.02 -14.63
N ASN A 164 37.38 12.97 -13.92
CA ASN A 164 38.75 12.45 -13.77
C ASN A 164 39.32 11.92 -15.10
N LEU A 165 38.50 11.25 -15.93
CA LEU A 165 38.90 10.82 -17.27
C LEU A 165 39.21 12.00 -18.21
N LYS A 166 38.45 13.10 -18.10
CA LYS A 166 38.75 14.34 -18.82
C LYS A 166 40.06 14.97 -18.34
N GLN A 167 40.26 15.09 -17.01
CA GLN A 167 41.49 15.66 -16.48
C GLN A 167 42.74 14.86 -16.84
N SER A 168 42.64 13.52 -16.90
CA SER A 168 43.75 12.67 -17.33
C SER A 168 43.98 12.65 -18.85
N GLY A 169 43.15 13.35 -19.63
CA GLY A 169 43.25 13.38 -21.09
C GLY A 169 42.75 12.08 -21.75
N ALA A 170 42.13 11.16 -20.99
CA ALA A 170 41.61 9.91 -21.52
C ALA A 170 40.35 10.09 -22.42
N ILE A 171 39.64 11.21 -22.26
CA ILE A 171 38.50 11.62 -23.08
C ILE A 171 38.63 13.12 -23.43
N SER A 172 38.13 13.45 -24.63
CA SER A 172 38.09 14.84 -25.11
C SER A 172 36.99 15.65 -24.41
N GLU A 173 37.04 16.99 -24.56
CA GLU A 173 35.98 17.90 -24.09
C GLU A 173 34.62 17.57 -24.68
N GLU A 174 34.61 17.23 -26.00
CA GLU A 174 33.40 16.90 -26.74
C GLU A 174 32.79 15.57 -26.25
N GLU A 175 33.61 14.54 -26.04
CA GLU A 175 33.17 13.26 -25.48
C GLU A 175 32.64 13.39 -24.05
N TYR A 176 33.32 14.19 -23.20
CA TYR A 176 32.87 14.52 -21.85
C TYR A 176 31.47 15.14 -21.87
N SER A 177 31.26 16.14 -22.75
CA SER A 177 29.96 16.83 -22.85
C SER A 177 28.82 15.91 -23.25
N ILE A 178 29.06 15.02 -24.24
CA ILE A 178 28.09 14.05 -24.73
C ILE A 178 27.74 13.02 -23.63
N LEU A 179 28.74 12.47 -22.94
CA LEU A 179 28.56 11.48 -21.90
C LEU A 179 27.85 12.06 -20.67
N LYS A 180 28.20 13.30 -20.29
CA LYS A 180 27.53 14.04 -19.20
C LYS A 180 26.04 14.25 -19.50
N GLN A 181 25.69 14.65 -20.72
CA GLN A 181 24.28 14.81 -21.11
C GLN A 181 23.50 13.50 -21.10
N LYS A 182 24.10 12.38 -21.47
CA LYS A 182 23.47 11.05 -21.40
C LYS A 182 23.20 10.63 -19.96
N LEU A 183 24.14 10.86 -19.05
CA LEU A 183 23.99 10.54 -17.62
C LEU A 183 22.89 11.36 -16.92
N ILE A 184 22.70 12.62 -17.31
CA ILE A 184 21.69 13.50 -16.71
C ILE A 184 20.27 13.19 -17.24
N LYS A 185 20.18 12.60 -18.44
CA LYS A 185 18.88 12.29 -19.11
C LYS A 185 18.40 10.85 -18.88
N SER A 186 19.23 9.98 -18.29
CA SER A 186 18.89 8.59 -17.93
C SER A 186 18.22 8.50 -16.55
#